data_67e9920ba80afe424a430a5394c1fef5
#
_entry.id   67e9920ba80afe424a430a5394c1fef5
#
_cell.length_a   1.000
_cell.length_b   1.000
_cell.length_c   1.000
_cell.angle_alpha   90.00
_cell.angle_beta   90.00
_cell.angle_gamma   90.00
#
_symmetry.space_group_name_H-M   'P 1'
#
loop_
_entity.id
_entity.type
_entity.pdbx_description
1 polymer ?
#
loop_
_entity_poly.entity_id
_entity_poly.type
_entity_poly.pdbx_seq_one_letter_code
_entity_poly.pdbx_strand_id
1 'polypeptide(L)'
;VILPELQAMLTEALLFACGLLVGTALIWPLLSKAKRENVELDEEKQLIEQEKKSVDNFMHNLVTAIGEGVERAELFRRIAHTAVQSTGAMSACVYERVEHGKLRGAAVEGLFPPQRRQIRLDDEHVSTRARFLEKILRSEVLESGEGVVGEVARTGKPVIIQDAINDPRVPRHADPALAVRSIIFSPMQFNDQLIGVLVVANPASGLPFSETDFSLVNSLAEQASLAVRNSDVMNLRIDKNRLEMDLSLARNVQALFLTENFPTSKDLDVDARYIPSAQVGGDFYDFHKIGRSRYAIAIADVSGKGVPASLLMAICQTNLRHFVKRAHSPSEVLVKLNRDLNERMRQDMFITLFLGIVDTDKKTLTYSRAGHEPGLLLRSSAGSEANVETLRGEGMAIGMVPNELFEEIVSDQICSFEKGDALVLFTDGVTETTNQHNEEYSLSRLIAKLEKLGGGTANSFNDELLGELDQFAGEFNDRDDVTIITARKL
;
A
#
# COMPACT_ATOMS: atom_id res chain seq x y z
N VAL A 1 60.98 -47.90 78.99
CA VAL A 1 61.10 -46.55 78.41
C VAL A 1 60.33 -46.40 77.11
N ILE A 2 59.87 -47.48 76.41
CA ILE A 2 59.19 -47.43 75.05
C ILE A 2 57.63 -47.31 75.13
N LEU A 3 56.99 -47.63 76.28
CA LEU A 3 55.55 -47.65 76.39
C LEU A 3 54.85 -46.26 76.40
N PRO A 4 55.40 -45.19 77.03
CA PRO A 4 54.75 -43.89 77.05
C PRO A 4 54.79 -43.11 75.72
N GLU A 5 55.83 -43.29 74.90
CA GLU A 5 55.96 -42.63 73.61
C GLU A 5 54.96 -43.22 72.58
N LEU A 6 54.75 -44.53 72.63
CA LEU A 6 53.79 -45.23 71.77
C LEU A 6 52.33 -44.81 72.08
N GLN A 7 52.10 -44.57 73.40
CA GLN A 7 50.71 -44.11 73.84
C GLN A 7 50.47 -42.65 73.47
N ALA A 8 51.51 -41.78 73.48
CA ALA A 8 51.39 -40.40 72.96
C ALA A 8 51.12 -40.35 71.44
N MET A 9 51.85 -41.13 70.66
CA MET A 9 51.66 -41.24 69.23
C MET A 9 50.23 -41.75 68.84
N LEU A 10 49.74 -42.73 69.60
CA LEU A 10 48.38 -43.25 69.37
C LEU A 10 47.33 -42.23 69.71
N THR A 11 47.46 -41.42 70.75
CA THR A 11 46.54 -40.38 71.13
C THR A 11 46.55 -39.23 70.12
N GLU A 12 47.70 -38.81 69.57
CA GLU A 12 47.78 -37.83 68.49
C GLU A 12 47.18 -38.33 67.21
N ALA A 13 47.39 -39.59 66.80
CA ALA A 13 46.81 -40.19 65.63
C ALA A 13 45.27 -40.31 65.77
N LEU A 14 44.74 -40.60 66.98
CA LEU A 14 43.34 -40.66 67.27
C LEU A 14 42.68 -39.25 67.21
N LEU A 15 43.34 -38.22 67.75
CA LEU A 15 42.87 -36.86 67.68
C LEU A 15 42.86 -36.33 66.24
N PHE A 16 43.86 -36.68 65.45
CA PHE A 16 43.94 -36.35 64.03
C PHE A 16 42.82 -37.04 63.23
N ALA A 17 42.58 -38.31 63.48
CA ALA A 17 41.51 -39.09 62.84
C ALA A 17 40.09 -38.57 63.24
N CYS A 18 39.90 -38.20 64.52
CA CYS A 18 38.67 -37.56 64.99
C CYS A 18 38.46 -36.17 64.37
N GLY A 19 39.54 -35.34 64.25
CA GLY A 19 39.49 -34.05 63.57
C GLY A 19 39.11 -34.17 62.09
N LEU A 20 39.68 -35.17 61.45
CA LEU A 20 39.39 -35.46 60.01
C LEU A 20 37.88 -35.95 59.82
N LEU A 21 37.40 -36.81 60.74
CA LEU A 21 36.01 -37.29 60.74
C LEU A 21 35.01 -36.14 61.01
N VAL A 22 35.30 -35.27 61.97
CA VAL A 22 34.46 -34.09 62.27
C VAL A 22 34.52 -33.08 61.09
N GLY A 23 35.68 -32.85 60.52
CA GLY A 23 35.83 -32.00 59.33
C GLY A 23 35.06 -32.51 58.13
N THR A 24 35.14 -33.79 57.85
CA THR A 24 34.35 -34.41 56.73
C THR A 24 32.87 -34.40 57.01
N ALA A 25 32.44 -34.64 58.26
CA ALA A 25 31.01 -34.59 58.66
C ALA A 25 30.40 -33.19 58.55
N LEU A 26 31.16 -32.12 58.74
CA LEU A 26 30.74 -30.73 58.59
C LEU A 26 30.75 -30.26 57.14
N ILE A 27 31.77 -30.68 56.36
CA ILE A 27 31.97 -30.24 55.00
C ILE A 27 31.11 -31.02 53.99
N TRP A 28 30.87 -32.35 54.25
CA TRP A 28 30.11 -33.21 53.37
C TRP A 28 28.68 -32.73 53.03
N PRO A 29 27.86 -32.23 53.97
CA PRO A 29 26.53 -31.71 53.63
C PRO A 29 26.60 -30.45 52.83
N LEU A 30 27.60 -29.57 53.04
CA LEU A 30 27.80 -28.35 52.24
C LEU A 30 28.24 -28.66 50.81
N LEU A 31 29.15 -29.62 50.63
CA LEU A 31 29.58 -30.08 49.32
C LEU A 31 28.47 -30.82 48.58
N SER A 32 27.68 -31.60 49.28
CA SER A 32 26.53 -32.32 48.69
C SER A 32 25.40 -31.36 48.27
N LYS A 33 25.17 -30.29 49.03
CA LYS A 33 24.24 -29.21 48.70
C LYS A 33 24.70 -28.45 47.48
N ALA A 34 25.95 -27.98 47.46
CA ALA A 34 26.55 -27.28 46.32
C ALA A 34 26.56 -28.12 45.04
N LYS A 35 26.79 -29.44 45.18
CA LYS A 35 26.74 -30.37 44.04
C LYS A 35 25.33 -30.51 43.50
N ARG A 36 24.29 -30.56 44.37
CA ARG A 36 22.90 -30.59 43.94
C ARG A 36 22.46 -29.29 43.24
N GLU A 37 22.81 -28.16 43.83
CA GLU A 37 22.54 -26.84 43.24
C GLU A 37 23.23 -26.70 41.86
N ASN A 38 24.46 -27.19 41.68
CA ASN A 38 25.13 -27.18 40.38
C ASN A 38 24.45 -28.12 39.36
N VAL A 39 23.99 -29.27 39.78
CA VAL A 39 23.23 -30.20 38.87
C VAL A 39 21.92 -29.59 38.44
N GLU A 40 21.19 -28.99 39.40
CA GLU A 40 19.90 -28.29 39.10
C GLU A 40 20.14 -27.10 38.12
N LEU A 41 21.23 -26.35 38.33
CA LEU A 41 21.62 -25.23 37.47
C LEU A 41 22.03 -25.69 36.04
N ASP A 42 22.74 -26.84 35.95
CA ASP A 42 23.11 -27.41 34.65
C ASP A 42 21.89 -27.97 33.90
N GLU A 43 20.95 -28.58 34.61
CA GLU A 43 19.69 -29.06 34.05
C GLU A 43 18.87 -27.87 33.55
N GLU A 44 18.75 -26.78 34.31
CA GLU A 44 18.04 -25.56 33.92
C GLU A 44 18.70 -24.91 32.69
N LYS A 45 20.02 -24.81 32.64
CA LYS A 45 20.74 -24.32 31.45
C LYS A 45 20.49 -25.16 30.21
N GLN A 46 20.54 -26.50 30.35
CA GLN A 46 20.28 -27.38 29.22
C GLN A 46 18.85 -27.21 28.68
N LEU A 47 17.88 -27.01 29.57
CA LEU A 47 16.49 -26.76 29.20
C LEU A 47 16.33 -25.45 28.42
N ILE A 48 16.94 -24.38 28.91
CA ILE A 48 16.94 -23.06 28.26
C ILE A 48 17.63 -23.13 26.88
N GLU A 49 18.77 -23.84 26.76
CA GLU A 49 19.43 -24.03 25.47
C GLU A 49 18.59 -24.83 24.49
N GLN A 50 17.86 -25.84 24.95
CA GLN A 50 16.96 -26.62 24.11
C GLN A 50 15.75 -25.80 23.64
N GLU A 51 15.15 -25.00 24.53
CA GLU A 51 14.07 -24.08 24.18
C GLU A 51 14.55 -23.07 23.11
N LYS A 52 15.70 -22.42 23.36
CA LYS A 52 16.31 -21.48 22.41
C LYS A 52 16.54 -22.10 21.04
N LYS A 53 17.09 -23.33 20.99
CA LYS A 53 17.34 -24.03 19.73
C LYS A 53 16.03 -24.38 18.99
N SER A 54 14.97 -24.71 19.73
CA SER A 54 13.66 -24.97 19.14
C SER A 54 13.06 -23.71 18.52
N VAL A 55 13.16 -22.56 19.20
CA VAL A 55 12.71 -21.27 18.71
C VAL A 55 13.54 -20.82 17.50
N ASP A 56 14.87 -20.97 17.54
CA ASP A 56 15.76 -20.61 16.42
C ASP A 56 15.45 -21.44 15.16
N ASN A 57 15.23 -22.76 15.31
CA ASN A 57 14.84 -23.62 14.19
C ASN A 57 13.46 -23.22 13.62
N PHE A 58 12.52 -22.89 14.50
CA PHE A 58 11.21 -22.40 14.10
C PHE A 58 11.30 -21.10 13.29
N MET A 59 12.07 -20.13 13.79
CA MET A 59 12.30 -18.88 13.08
C MET A 59 12.95 -19.09 11.71
N HIS A 60 13.95 -19.96 11.64
CA HIS A 60 14.59 -20.30 10.37
C HIS A 60 13.59 -20.84 9.35
N ASN A 61 12.71 -21.76 9.77
CA ASN A 61 11.69 -22.33 8.90
C ASN A 61 10.65 -21.28 8.44
N LEU A 62 10.25 -20.36 9.33
CA LEU A 62 9.31 -19.30 8.96
C LEU A 62 9.94 -18.25 8.03
N VAL A 63 11.19 -17.85 8.28
CA VAL A 63 11.92 -16.90 7.40
C VAL A 63 12.09 -17.50 6.01
N THR A 64 12.44 -18.79 5.92
CA THR A 64 12.53 -19.50 4.64
C THR A 64 11.20 -19.50 3.92
N ALA A 65 10.10 -19.81 4.62
CA ALA A 65 8.75 -19.79 4.05
C ALA A 65 8.36 -18.40 3.51
N ILE A 66 8.66 -17.33 4.26
CA ILE A 66 8.40 -15.96 3.82
C ILE A 66 9.23 -15.64 2.57
N GLY A 67 10.51 -16.03 2.53
CA GLY A 67 11.37 -15.85 1.36
C GLY A 67 10.89 -16.61 0.12
N GLU A 68 10.22 -17.74 0.30
CA GLU A 68 9.57 -18.51 -0.77
C GLU A 68 8.25 -17.89 -1.23
N GLY A 69 7.74 -16.85 -0.56
CA GLY A 69 6.48 -16.21 -0.90
C GLY A 69 5.25 -17.08 -0.65
N VAL A 70 5.29 -17.95 0.36
CA VAL A 70 4.15 -18.83 0.68
C VAL A 70 2.94 -18.02 1.17
N GLU A 71 1.76 -18.53 0.88
CA GLU A 71 0.51 -17.92 1.32
C GLU A 71 0.38 -17.94 2.86
N ARG A 72 -0.36 -16.98 3.41
CA ARG A 72 -0.61 -16.84 4.85
C ARG A 72 -1.17 -18.13 5.49
N ALA A 73 -2.03 -18.86 4.78
CA ALA A 73 -2.57 -20.14 5.24
C ALA A 73 -1.49 -21.21 5.44
N GLU A 74 -0.46 -21.21 4.60
CA GLU A 74 0.68 -22.11 4.73
C GLU A 74 1.57 -21.74 5.92
N LEU A 75 1.77 -20.45 6.18
CA LEU A 75 2.48 -19.99 7.37
C LEU A 75 1.79 -20.48 8.64
N PHE A 76 0.46 -20.33 8.73
CA PHE A 76 -0.31 -20.86 9.89
C PHE A 76 -0.20 -22.37 10.03
N ARG A 77 -0.16 -23.13 8.93
CA ARG A 77 0.07 -24.58 8.96
C ARG A 77 1.44 -24.92 9.53
N ARG A 78 2.50 -24.26 9.07
CA ARG A 78 3.86 -24.45 9.59
C ARG A 78 3.97 -24.07 11.07
N ILE A 79 3.26 -23.03 11.51
CA ILE A 79 3.19 -22.64 12.93
C ILE A 79 2.54 -23.76 13.76
N ALA A 80 1.38 -24.25 13.36
CA ALA A 80 0.68 -25.33 14.07
C ALA A 80 1.52 -26.61 14.11
N HIS A 81 2.11 -27.00 12.99
CA HIS A 81 2.98 -28.17 12.88
C HIS A 81 4.20 -28.09 13.81
N THR A 82 4.91 -26.95 13.79
CA THR A 82 6.09 -26.76 14.65
C THR A 82 5.72 -26.71 16.13
N ALA A 83 4.58 -26.10 16.47
CA ALA A 83 4.09 -26.10 17.85
C ALA A 83 3.87 -27.52 18.38
N VAL A 84 3.28 -28.41 17.57
CA VAL A 84 3.13 -29.83 17.90
C VAL A 84 4.47 -30.52 18.07
N GLN A 85 5.40 -30.32 17.14
CA GLN A 85 6.72 -30.96 17.20
C GLN A 85 7.56 -30.50 18.39
N SER A 86 7.55 -29.20 18.70
CA SER A 86 8.38 -28.61 19.76
C SER A 86 7.87 -28.94 21.16
N THR A 87 6.54 -29.08 21.34
CA THR A 87 5.94 -29.36 22.65
C THR A 87 5.59 -30.83 22.86
N GLY A 88 5.71 -31.67 21.83
CA GLY A 88 5.20 -33.01 21.86
C GLY A 88 3.67 -33.11 22.05
N ALA A 89 2.94 -32.05 21.71
CA ALA A 89 1.47 -32.06 21.76
C ALA A 89 0.87 -32.99 20.72
N MET A 90 -0.32 -33.55 20.98
CA MET A 90 -1.03 -34.40 20.02
C MET A 90 -1.76 -33.59 18.95
N SER A 91 -2.08 -32.34 19.22
CA SER A 91 -2.74 -31.46 18.26
C SER A 91 -2.51 -29.98 18.57
N ALA A 92 -2.61 -29.15 17.51
CA ALA A 92 -2.58 -27.71 17.61
C ALA A 92 -3.57 -27.07 16.64
N CYS A 93 -4.01 -25.87 16.97
CA CYS A 93 -4.81 -25.02 16.10
C CYS A 93 -4.33 -23.58 16.16
N VAL A 94 -4.26 -22.93 15.01
CA VAL A 94 -4.10 -21.48 14.92
C VAL A 94 -5.45 -20.87 14.60
N TYR A 95 -5.95 -20.03 15.49
CA TYR A 95 -7.12 -19.18 15.25
C TYR A 95 -6.65 -17.83 14.73
N GLU A 96 -7.10 -17.47 13.56
CA GLU A 96 -6.81 -16.17 12.92
C GLU A 96 -7.86 -15.15 13.30
N ARG A 97 -7.44 -13.93 13.58
CA ARG A 97 -8.34 -12.79 13.71
C ARG A 97 -8.84 -12.36 12.33
N VAL A 98 -10.16 -12.39 12.14
CA VAL A 98 -10.84 -11.95 10.93
C VAL A 98 -11.58 -10.63 11.17
N GLU A 99 -12.36 -10.20 10.19
CA GLU A 99 -13.13 -8.95 10.26
C GLU A 99 -13.99 -8.86 11.54
N HIS A 100 -14.19 -7.62 12.01
CA HIS A 100 -14.92 -7.29 13.25
C HIS A 100 -14.34 -7.93 14.53
N GLY A 101 -13.07 -8.35 14.51
CA GLY A 101 -12.37 -8.89 15.68
C GLY A 101 -12.76 -10.33 16.05
N LYS A 102 -13.48 -11.03 15.20
CA LYS A 102 -13.81 -12.46 15.36
C LYS A 102 -12.60 -13.35 15.10
N LEU A 103 -12.68 -14.60 15.58
CA LEU A 103 -11.62 -15.59 15.42
C LEU A 103 -12.14 -16.78 14.64
N ARG A 104 -11.34 -17.26 13.69
CA ARG A 104 -11.65 -18.43 12.86
C ARG A 104 -10.46 -19.39 12.83
N GLY A 105 -10.72 -20.70 12.91
CA GLY A 105 -9.66 -21.68 12.72
C GLY A 105 -9.02 -21.59 11.35
N ALA A 106 -7.73 -21.24 11.29
CA ALA A 106 -6.97 -21.06 10.05
C ALA A 106 -6.12 -22.28 9.71
N ALA A 107 -5.50 -22.91 10.71
CA ALA A 107 -4.69 -24.10 10.51
C ALA A 107 -4.86 -25.07 11.68
N VAL A 108 -4.85 -26.35 11.37
CA VAL A 108 -5.04 -27.45 12.34
C VAL A 108 -3.99 -28.51 12.09
N GLU A 109 -3.37 -28.99 13.16
CA GLU A 109 -2.47 -30.14 13.15
C GLU A 109 -3.01 -31.18 14.12
N GLY A 110 -3.07 -32.45 13.70
CA GLY A 110 -3.61 -33.54 14.49
C GLY A 110 -5.15 -33.48 14.63
N LEU A 111 -5.69 -34.19 15.65
CA LEU A 111 -7.12 -34.24 15.95
C LEU A 111 -7.47 -33.15 16.99
N PHE A 112 -7.51 -31.89 16.55
CA PHE A 112 -7.83 -30.79 17.45
C PHE A 112 -9.34 -30.70 17.73
N PRO A 113 -9.78 -30.58 18.99
CA PRO A 113 -11.19 -30.53 19.34
C PRO A 113 -11.82 -29.17 19.00
N PRO A 114 -13.04 -29.16 18.41
CA PRO A 114 -13.81 -27.94 18.19
C PRO A 114 -14.10 -27.19 19.50
N GLN A 115 -14.19 -25.86 19.43
CA GLN A 115 -14.44 -25.03 20.62
C GLN A 115 -15.94 -24.89 20.94
N ARG A 116 -16.84 -25.30 20.05
CA ARG A 116 -18.29 -25.34 20.28
C ARG A 116 -18.80 -26.79 20.41
N ARG A 117 -19.82 -26.95 21.27
CA ARG A 117 -20.40 -28.29 21.56
C ARG A 117 -21.30 -28.80 20.42
N GLN A 118 -21.92 -27.91 19.65
CA GLN A 118 -22.85 -28.29 18.58
C GLN A 118 -22.22 -28.05 17.23
N ILE A 119 -22.07 -29.12 16.46
CA ILE A 119 -21.52 -29.10 15.11
C ILE A 119 -22.70 -29.31 14.17
N ARG A 120 -23.08 -28.30 13.41
CA ARG A 120 -23.96 -28.45 12.26
C ARG A 120 -23.09 -28.57 11.01
N LEU A 121 -23.18 -29.69 10.35
CA LEU A 121 -22.55 -29.92 9.05
C LEU A 121 -23.63 -30.28 8.05
N ASP A 122 -23.61 -29.66 6.90
CA ASP A 122 -24.29 -30.14 5.73
C ASP A 122 -23.58 -31.40 5.20
N ASP A 123 -24.36 -32.39 4.76
CA ASP A 123 -23.94 -33.74 4.35
C ASP A 123 -22.98 -33.72 3.12
N GLU A 124 -21.74 -33.37 3.30
CA GLU A 124 -20.70 -33.61 2.31
C GLU A 124 -19.75 -34.74 2.76
N HIS A 125 -19.49 -35.69 1.88
CA HIS A 125 -18.59 -36.81 2.10
C HIS A 125 -17.15 -36.33 2.31
N VAL A 126 -16.65 -36.37 3.54
CA VAL A 126 -15.25 -36.03 3.88
C VAL A 126 -14.47 -37.34 4.07
N SER A 127 -13.33 -37.44 3.35
CA SER A 127 -12.58 -38.72 3.23
C SER A 127 -11.83 -39.17 4.49
N THR A 128 -11.55 -38.27 5.45
CA THR A 128 -10.85 -38.60 6.70
C THR A 128 -11.35 -37.76 7.88
N ARG A 129 -11.24 -38.32 9.11
CA ARG A 129 -11.63 -37.66 10.36
C ARG A 129 -10.85 -36.31 10.58
N ALA A 130 -9.58 -36.29 10.26
CA ALA A 130 -8.76 -35.06 10.38
C ALA A 130 -9.28 -33.94 9.49
N ARG A 131 -9.57 -34.23 8.21
CA ARG A 131 -10.16 -33.26 7.29
C ARG A 131 -11.54 -32.77 7.70
N PHE A 132 -12.32 -33.66 8.29
CA PHE A 132 -13.61 -33.33 8.85
C PHE A 132 -13.50 -32.30 9.98
N LEU A 133 -12.61 -32.52 10.94
CA LEU A 133 -12.35 -31.58 12.04
C LEU A 133 -11.77 -30.27 11.55
N GLU A 134 -10.86 -30.30 10.57
CA GLU A 134 -10.31 -29.09 9.94
C GLU A 134 -11.44 -28.26 9.30
N LYS A 135 -12.36 -28.91 8.56
CA LYS A 135 -13.51 -28.20 7.95
C LYS A 135 -14.40 -27.56 9.01
N ILE A 136 -14.67 -28.26 10.12
CA ILE A 136 -15.43 -27.69 11.23
C ILE A 136 -14.74 -26.47 11.82
N LEU A 137 -13.45 -26.58 12.18
CA LEU A 137 -12.70 -25.51 12.80
C LEU A 137 -12.56 -24.28 11.89
N ARG A 138 -12.45 -24.49 10.57
CA ARG A 138 -12.47 -23.40 9.59
C ARG A 138 -13.85 -22.73 9.43
N SER A 139 -14.93 -23.44 9.72
CA SER A 139 -16.29 -22.88 9.72
C SER A 139 -16.68 -22.26 11.06
N GLU A 140 -15.96 -22.61 12.13
CA GLU A 140 -16.20 -22.10 13.47
C GLU A 140 -15.69 -20.66 13.60
N VAL A 141 -16.61 -19.72 13.80
CA VAL A 141 -16.30 -18.32 14.04
C VAL A 141 -16.64 -17.99 15.48
N LEU A 142 -15.63 -17.64 16.27
CA LEU A 142 -15.75 -17.27 17.68
C LEU A 142 -15.75 -15.76 17.85
N GLU A 143 -16.60 -15.27 18.75
CA GLU A 143 -16.58 -13.86 19.13
C GLU A 143 -15.43 -13.57 20.10
N SER A 144 -14.98 -12.29 20.12
CA SER A 144 -14.01 -11.81 21.12
C SER A 144 -14.63 -11.97 22.52
N GLY A 145 -13.98 -12.77 23.37
CA GLY A 145 -14.48 -13.12 24.71
C GLY A 145 -15.27 -14.44 24.76
N GLU A 146 -15.55 -15.10 23.64
CA GLU A 146 -16.23 -16.39 23.59
C GLU A 146 -15.26 -17.54 23.89
N GLY A 147 -15.50 -18.29 24.94
CA GLY A 147 -14.61 -19.37 25.40
C GLY A 147 -13.21 -18.88 25.80
N VAL A 148 -12.27 -19.82 26.00
CA VAL A 148 -10.90 -19.47 26.37
C VAL A 148 -10.15 -18.79 25.22
N VAL A 149 -10.39 -19.22 23.98
CA VAL A 149 -9.78 -18.61 22.77
C VAL A 149 -10.16 -17.14 22.67
N GLY A 150 -11.46 -16.82 22.81
CA GLY A 150 -11.93 -15.42 22.77
C GLY A 150 -11.49 -14.61 23.99
N GLU A 151 -11.36 -15.22 25.17
CA GLU A 151 -10.82 -14.57 26.36
C GLU A 151 -9.36 -14.16 26.17
N VAL A 152 -8.51 -15.07 25.66
CA VAL A 152 -7.09 -14.83 25.35
C VAL A 152 -6.98 -13.76 24.28
N ALA A 153 -7.81 -13.81 23.25
CA ALA A 153 -7.84 -12.80 22.19
C ALA A 153 -8.18 -11.39 22.70
N ARG A 154 -9.10 -11.30 23.67
CA ARG A 154 -9.54 -10.05 24.28
C ARG A 154 -8.53 -9.47 25.28
N THR A 155 -7.91 -10.34 26.08
CA THR A 155 -7.01 -9.92 27.17
C THR A 155 -5.56 -9.78 26.74
N GLY A 156 -5.16 -10.44 25.64
CA GLY A 156 -3.76 -10.56 25.22
C GLY A 156 -2.90 -11.37 26.20
N LYS A 157 -3.52 -12.14 27.12
CA LYS A 157 -2.80 -12.91 28.13
C LYS A 157 -2.87 -14.40 27.81
N PRO A 158 -1.73 -15.11 27.80
CA PRO A 158 -1.72 -16.54 27.59
C PRO A 158 -2.33 -17.29 28.78
N VAL A 159 -2.89 -18.46 28.51
CA VAL A 159 -3.55 -19.31 29.52
C VAL A 159 -3.09 -20.75 29.37
N ILE A 160 -2.68 -21.37 30.46
CA ILE A 160 -2.50 -22.82 30.59
C ILE A 160 -3.60 -23.44 31.45
N ILE A 161 -4.19 -24.56 31.01
CA ILE A 161 -5.15 -25.33 31.75
C ILE A 161 -4.58 -26.74 31.87
N GLN A 162 -4.06 -27.07 33.05
CA GLN A 162 -3.41 -28.37 33.31
C GLN A 162 -4.43 -29.49 33.49
N ASP A 163 -5.59 -29.24 34.11
CA ASP A 163 -6.72 -30.18 34.25
C ASP A 163 -7.92 -29.66 33.45
N ALA A 164 -7.87 -29.86 32.15
CA ALA A 164 -8.93 -29.40 31.24
C ALA A 164 -10.20 -30.29 31.32
N ILE A 165 -10.11 -31.49 31.86
CA ILE A 165 -11.26 -32.38 32.04
C ILE A 165 -12.25 -31.75 33.03
N ASN A 166 -11.76 -31.13 34.10
CA ASN A 166 -12.56 -30.54 35.16
C ASN A 166 -12.80 -29.02 34.97
N ASP A 167 -12.16 -28.37 33.98
CA ASP A 167 -12.36 -26.94 33.72
C ASP A 167 -13.66 -26.71 32.90
N PRO A 168 -14.64 -25.95 33.43
CA PRO A 168 -15.92 -25.70 32.77
C PRO A 168 -15.80 -24.84 31.48
N ARG A 169 -14.68 -24.15 31.27
CA ARG A 169 -14.43 -23.30 30.09
C ARG A 169 -14.07 -24.13 28.87
N VAL A 170 -13.58 -25.37 29.07
CA VAL A 170 -13.20 -26.30 27.99
C VAL A 170 -14.38 -27.14 27.55
N PRO A 171 -14.76 -27.17 26.28
CA PRO A 171 -15.87 -27.97 25.78
C PRO A 171 -15.60 -29.47 25.95
N ARG A 172 -16.62 -30.19 26.45
CA ARG A 172 -16.60 -31.67 26.55
C ARG A 172 -17.19 -32.27 25.29
N HIS A 173 -16.48 -33.20 24.68
CA HIS A 173 -16.92 -33.92 23.50
C HIS A 173 -17.30 -35.36 23.89
N ALA A 174 -18.34 -35.92 23.26
CA ALA A 174 -18.76 -37.28 23.47
C ALA A 174 -17.73 -38.30 22.96
N ASP A 175 -16.93 -37.92 21.99
CA ASP A 175 -15.88 -38.74 21.41
C ASP A 175 -14.61 -38.70 22.29
N PRO A 176 -14.16 -39.85 22.85
CA PRO A 176 -12.97 -39.90 23.69
C PRO A 176 -11.68 -39.45 23.02
N ALA A 177 -11.59 -39.53 21.67
CA ALA A 177 -10.43 -39.09 20.93
C ALA A 177 -10.32 -37.56 20.84
N LEU A 178 -11.38 -36.82 21.18
CA LEU A 178 -11.43 -35.35 21.26
C LEU A 178 -11.39 -34.88 22.72
N ALA A 179 -11.17 -35.77 23.69
CA ALA A 179 -11.06 -35.39 25.09
C ALA A 179 -9.81 -34.55 25.34
N VAL A 180 -9.99 -33.36 25.93
CA VAL A 180 -8.91 -32.47 26.30
C VAL A 180 -8.52 -32.73 27.75
N ARG A 181 -7.24 -33.06 27.98
CA ARG A 181 -6.66 -33.30 29.31
C ARG A 181 -5.90 -32.08 29.81
N SER A 182 -5.08 -31.54 28.95
CA SER A 182 -4.31 -30.32 29.22
C SER A 182 -4.20 -29.50 27.93
N ILE A 183 -4.23 -28.17 28.05
CA ILE A 183 -4.26 -27.27 26.88
C ILE A 183 -3.61 -25.91 27.20
N ILE A 184 -2.90 -25.34 26.22
CA ILE A 184 -2.30 -24.01 26.30
C ILE A 184 -2.89 -23.16 25.20
N PHE A 185 -3.23 -21.91 25.54
CA PHE A 185 -3.69 -20.86 24.65
C PHE A 185 -2.71 -19.71 24.73
N SER A 186 -2.09 -19.34 23.61
CA SER A 186 -1.15 -18.22 23.55
C SER A 186 -1.57 -17.20 22.49
N PRO A 187 -1.65 -15.91 22.83
CA PRO A 187 -2.00 -14.88 21.88
C PRO A 187 -0.85 -14.68 20.89
N MET A 188 -1.18 -14.62 19.62
CA MET A 188 -0.29 -14.20 18.55
C MET A 188 -0.52 -12.71 18.35
N GLN A 189 0.32 -11.87 18.95
CA GLN A 189 0.18 -10.41 18.87
C GLN A 189 1.50 -9.71 18.61
N PHE A 190 1.45 -8.57 17.94
CA PHE A 190 2.59 -7.70 17.65
C PHE A 190 2.19 -6.24 17.86
N ASN A 191 2.93 -5.49 18.70
CA ASN A 191 2.63 -4.10 19.06
C ASN A 191 1.14 -3.89 19.42
N ASP A 192 0.62 -4.67 20.36
CA ASP A 192 -0.77 -4.67 20.83
C ASP A 192 -1.83 -5.03 19.76
N GLN A 193 -1.41 -5.39 18.56
CA GLN A 193 -2.31 -5.90 17.52
C GLN A 193 -2.36 -7.42 17.55
N LEU A 194 -3.53 -7.96 17.88
CA LEU A 194 -3.78 -9.39 17.85
C LEU A 194 -3.88 -9.86 16.39
N ILE A 195 -3.07 -10.85 16.03
CA ILE A 195 -3.10 -11.57 14.74
C ILE A 195 -3.97 -12.82 14.86
N GLY A 196 -3.89 -13.49 16.01
CA GLY A 196 -4.62 -14.73 16.26
C GLY A 196 -4.31 -15.33 17.62
N VAL A 197 -4.67 -16.58 17.80
CA VAL A 197 -4.36 -17.38 19.01
C VAL A 197 -3.81 -18.73 18.58
N LEU A 198 -2.61 -19.07 19.07
CA LEU A 198 -2.04 -20.40 18.96
C LEU A 198 -2.52 -21.26 20.12
N VAL A 199 -3.05 -22.46 19.83
CA VAL A 199 -3.53 -23.38 20.83
C VAL A 199 -2.90 -24.75 20.63
N VAL A 200 -2.36 -25.34 21.68
CA VAL A 200 -1.83 -26.71 21.69
C VAL A 200 -2.56 -27.56 22.73
N ALA A 201 -2.87 -28.80 22.41
CA ALA A 201 -3.64 -29.66 23.26
C ALA A 201 -3.03 -31.05 23.39
N ASN A 202 -3.12 -31.61 24.62
CA ASN A 202 -2.76 -32.97 25.00
C ASN A 202 -1.30 -33.34 24.69
N PRO A 203 -0.37 -33.24 25.66
CA PRO A 203 0.96 -33.83 25.50
C PRO A 203 0.89 -35.34 25.24
N ALA A 204 1.71 -35.83 24.31
CA ALA A 204 1.82 -37.24 23.96
C ALA A 204 2.29 -38.13 25.13
N SER A 205 3.02 -37.55 26.09
CA SER A 205 3.46 -38.18 27.33
C SER A 205 2.29 -38.62 28.21
N GLY A 206 1.10 -38.04 28.02
CA GLY A 206 -0.08 -38.27 28.87
C GLY A 206 -0.08 -37.45 30.18
N LEU A 207 1.01 -36.77 30.51
CA LEU A 207 1.13 -35.83 31.63
C LEU A 207 0.55 -34.47 31.24
N PRO A 208 0.15 -33.60 32.20
CA PRO A 208 -0.23 -32.24 31.90
C PRO A 208 0.97 -31.45 31.32
N PHE A 209 0.68 -30.38 30.56
CA PHE A 209 1.70 -29.43 30.14
C PHE A 209 2.40 -28.78 31.35
N SER A 210 3.73 -28.60 31.24
CA SER A 210 4.56 -27.96 32.24
C SER A 210 4.63 -26.43 32.01
N GLU A 211 5.18 -25.70 32.99
CA GLU A 211 5.49 -24.27 32.83
C GLU A 211 6.52 -24.01 31.71
N THR A 212 7.43 -24.97 31.47
CA THR A 212 8.37 -24.91 30.35
C THR A 212 7.66 -25.01 29.01
N ASP A 213 6.70 -25.94 28.87
CA ASP A 213 5.89 -26.02 27.65
C ASP A 213 5.10 -24.72 27.42
N PHE A 214 4.58 -24.13 28.50
CA PHE A 214 3.86 -22.86 28.47
C PHE A 214 4.76 -21.72 27.99
N SER A 215 5.99 -21.61 28.53
CA SER A 215 6.98 -20.63 28.09
C SER A 215 7.32 -20.80 26.61
N LEU A 216 7.58 -22.06 26.19
CA LEU A 216 7.91 -22.37 24.81
C LEU A 216 6.79 -22.00 23.83
N VAL A 217 5.52 -22.36 24.15
CA VAL A 217 4.38 -22.00 23.29
C VAL A 217 4.19 -20.50 23.18
N ASN A 218 4.41 -19.76 24.26
CA ASN A 218 4.35 -18.30 24.25
C ASN A 218 5.44 -17.71 23.35
N SER A 219 6.70 -18.17 23.49
CA SER A 219 7.80 -17.77 22.65
C SER A 219 7.52 -18.05 21.16
N LEU A 220 6.99 -19.25 20.85
CA LEU A 220 6.60 -19.62 19.48
C LEU A 220 5.47 -18.70 18.93
N ALA A 221 4.46 -18.38 19.76
CA ALA A 221 3.36 -17.50 19.35
C ALA A 221 3.83 -16.05 19.08
N GLU A 222 4.74 -15.52 19.89
CA GLU A 222 5.36 -14.22 19.68
C GLU A 222 6.15 -14.19 18.38
N GLN A 223 7.01 -15.17 18.13
CA GLN A 223 7.80 -15.27 16.91
C GLN A 223 6.93 -15.50 15.68
N ALA A 224 5.90 -16.32 15.79
CA ALA A 224 4.91 -16.52 14.75
C ALA A 224 4.19 -15.21 14.37
N SER A 225 3.87 -14.40 15.37
CA SER A 225 3.24 -13.08 15.16
C SER A 225 4.12 -12.16 14.32
N LEU A 226 5.39 -12.09 14.67
CA LEU A 226 6.38 -11.29 13.93
C LEU A 226 6.52 -11.78 12.48
N ALA A 227 6.61 -13.10 12.30
CA ALA A 227 6.74 -13.71 10.98
C ALA A 227 5.52 -13.44 10.08
N VAL A 228 4.31 -13.63 10.60
CA VAL A 228 3.06 -13.35 9.86
C VAL A 228 2.98 -11.87 9.50
N ARG A 229 3.28 -10.97 10.43
CA ARG A 229 3.27 -9.53 10.18
C ARG A 229 4.26 -9.12 9.10
N ASN A 230 5.50 -9.66 9.16
CA ASN A 230 6.52 -9.39 8.15
C ASN A 230 6.08 -9.89 6.76
N SER A 231 5.45 -11.06 6.69
CA SER A 231 4.88 -11.58 5.44
C SER A 231 3.80 -10.66 4.88
N ASP A 232 2.86 -10.19 5.71
CA ASP A 232 1.81 -9.26 5.30
C ASP A 232 2.39 -7.96 4.73
N VAL A 233 3.37 -7.37 5.43
CA VAL A 233 4.04 -6.14 4.97
C VAL A 233 4.79 -6.36 3.67
N MET A 234 5.46 -7.52 3.52
CA MET A 234 6.18 -7.86 2.29
C MET A 234 5.24 -8.01 1.10
N ASN A 235 4.11 -8.71 1.27
CA ASN A 235 3.12 -8.89 0.22
C ASN A 235 2.50 -7.54 -0.21
N LEU A 236 2.13 -6.68 0.76
CA LEU A 236 1.66 -5.33 0.45
C LEU A 236 2.69 -4.51 -0.33
N ARG A 237 3.98 -4.66 -0.01
CA ARG A 237 5.06 -3.96 -0.72
C ARG A 237 5.23 -4.48 -2.14
N ILE A 238 5.13 -5.80 -2.35
CA ILE A 238 5.20 -6.42 -3.68
C ILE A 238 4.02 -5.93 -4.55
N ASP A 239 2.80 -5.95 -4.02
CA ASP A 239 1.61 -5.49 -4.74
C ASP A 239 1.70 -4.01 -5.09
N LYS A 240 2.16 -3.17 -4.15
CA LYS A 240 2.41 -1.75 -4.39
C LYS A 240 3.44 -1.52 -5.50
N ASN A 241 4.59 -2.20 -5.44
CA ASN A 241 5.63 -2.08 -6.45
C ASN A 241 5.14 -2.51 -7.83
N ARG A 242 4.32 -3.59 -7.89
CA ARG A 242 3.71 -4.04 -9.14
C ARG A 242 2.78 -2.98 -9.72
N LEU A 243 1.91 -2.41 -8.90
CA LEU A 243 1.02 -1.33 -9.33
C LEU A 243 1.81 -0.10 -9.82
N GLU A 244 2.85 0.31 -9.11
CA GLU A 244 3.72 1.42 -9.50
C GLU A 244 4.41 1.14 -10.85
N MET A 245 4.83 -0.10 -11.09
CA MET A 245 5.42 -0.51 -12.37
C MET A 245 4.40 -0.47 -13.51
N ASP A 246 3.18 -0.98 -13.30
CA ASP A 246 2.11 -0.95 -14.30
C ASP A 246 1.73 0.50 -14.66
N LEU A 247 1.63 1.40 -13.67
CA LEU A 247 1.38 2.82 -13.90
C LEU A 247 2.55 3.51 -14.63
N SER A 248 3.79 3.14 -14.33
CA SER A 248 4.96 3.67 -15.05
C SER A 248 4.95 3.25 -16.53
N LEU A 249 4.54 2.01 -16.83
CA LEU A 249 4.36 1.56 -18.21
C LEU A 249 3.24 2.35 -18.91
N ALA A 250 2.12 2.59 -18.23
CA ALA A 250 1.03 3.41 -18.77
C ALA A 250 1.50 4.84 -19.09
N ARG A 251 2.32 5.45 -18.21
CA ARG A 251 2.93 6.77 -18.44
C ARG A 251 3.80 6.79 -19.70
N ASN A 252 4.63 5.75 -19.90
CA ASN A 252 5.47 5.65 -21.10
C ASN A 252 4.63 5.57 -22.38
N VAL A 253 3.49 4.85 -22.33
CA VAL A 253 2.55 4.81 -23.46
C VAL A 253 1.88 6.16 -23.65
N GLN A 254 1.45 6.85 -22.59
CA GLN A 254 0.85 8.18 -22.66
C GLN A 254 1.80 9.19 -23.28
N ALA A 255 3.11 9.16 -22.93
CA ALA A 255 4.12 10.06 -23.50
C ALA A 255 4.20 9.98 -25.04
N LEU A 256 3.85 8.83 -25.65
CA LEU A 256 3.80 8.71 -27.10
C LEU A 256 2.72 9.57 -27.77
N PHE A 257 1.69 9.95 -27.02
CA PHE A 257 0.63 10.83 -27.51
C PHE A 257 1.01 12.31 -27.39
N LEU A 258 1.82 12.67 -26.39
CA LEU A 258 2.25 14.05 -26.20
C LEU A 258 3.23 14.49 -27.30
N THR A 259 3.04 15.68 -27.84
CA THR A 259 3.89 16.22 -28.90
C THR A 259 5.17 16.79 -28.28
N GLU A 260 6.26 16.03 -28.30
CA GLU A 260 7.57 16.50 -27.79
C GLU A 260 8.30 17.41 -28.78
N ASN A 261 8.10 17.18 -30.07
CA ASN A 261 8.80 17.93 -31.12
C ASN A 261 7.81 18.75 -31.97
N PHE A 262 7.81 20.04 -31.77
CA PHE A 262 7.03 20.94 -32.61
C PHE A 262 7.66 21.08 -33.97
N PRO A 263 6.87 21.00 -35.07
CA PRO A 263 7.41 21.19 -36.39
C PRO A 263 8.01 22.61 -36.51
N THR A 264 9.26 22.69 -36.93
CA THR A 264 9.96 23.98 -37.17
C THR A 264 9.16 24.83 -38.13
N SER A 265 8.70 25.98 -37.68
CA SER A 265 8.00 26.98 -38.49
C SER A 265 8.84 28.23 -38.61
N LYS A 266 8.79 28.86 -39.80
CA LYS A 266 9.40 30.20 -39.99
C LYS A 266 8.49 31.30 -39.46
N ASP A 267 7.23 30.94 -39.16
CA ASP A 267 6.18 31.91 -38.85
C ASP A 267 5.75 31.86 -37.39
N LEU A 268 6.02 30.73 -36.70
CA LEU A 268 5.60 30.45 -35.30
C LEU A 268 6.74 29.84 -34.51
N ASP A 269 6.99 30.38 -33.33
CA ASP A 269 7.77 29.78 -32.25
C ASP A 269 6.81 29.18 -31.24
N VAL A 270 6.91 27.88 -30.99
CA VAL A 270 5.94 27.12 -30.13
C VAL A 270 6.70 26.27 -29.13
N ASP A 271 6.28 26.36 -27.89
CA ASP A 271 6.77 25.51 -26.80
C ASP A 271 5.61 25.09 -25.89
N ALA A 272 5.72 23.91 -25.29
CA ALA A 272 4.77 23.44 -24.29
C ALA A 272 5.45 22.76 -23.11
N ARG A 273 4.79 22.83 -21.96
CA ARG A 273 5.19 22.16 -20.74
C ARG A 273 3.99 21.38 -20.20
N TYR A 274 4.29 20.19 -19.71
CA TYR A 274 3.32 19.30 -19.05
C TYR A 274 3.93 18.71 -17.80
N ILE A 275 3.30 18.94 -16.67
CA ILE A 275 3.70 18.40 -15.36
C ILE A 275 2.51 17.66 -14.79
N PRO A 276 2.51 16.32 -14.84
CA PRO A 276 1.39 15.54 -14.31
C PRO A 276 1.39 15.54 -12.78
N SER A 277 0.20 15.60 -12.18
CA SER A 277 -0.05 15.51 -10.75
C SER A 277 0.11 14.09 -10.22
N ALA A 278 -0.12 13.09 -11.07
CA ALA A 278 -0.04 11.66 -10.76
C ALA A 278 0.89 10.93 -11.74
N GLN A 279 0.92 9.60 -11.68
CA GLN A 279 1.73 8.79 -12.60
C GLN A 279 1.28 8.94 -14.06
N VAL A 280 -0.03 9.13 -14.29
CA VAL A 280 -0.66 9.42 -15.58
C VAL A 280 -1.70 10.50 -15.39
N GLY A 281 -1.84 11.44 -16.32
CA GLY A 281 -2.73 12.58 -16.23
C GLY A 281 -3.84 12.60 -17.27
N GLY A 282 -4.77 13.55 -17.12
CA GLY A 282 -5.88 13.79 -18.02
C GLY A 282 -5.58 14.83 -19.11
N ASP A 283 -4.64 15.70 -18.86
CA ASP A 283 -4.30 16.81 -19.75
C ASP A 283 -3.60 16.37 -21.03
N PHE A 284 -3.84 17.12 -22.09
CA PHE A 284 -2.99 17.09 -23.29
C PHE A 284 -2.94 18.44 -24.00
N TYR A 285 -1.89 18.62 -24.76
CA TYR A 285 -1.76 19.67 -25.75
C TYR A 285 -1.43 19.07 -27.10
N ASP A 286 -1.74 19.81 -28.16
CA ASP A 286 -1.42 19.38 -29.51
C ASP A 286 -1.13 20.55 -30.44
N PHE A 287 -0.23 20.34 -31.41
CA PHE A 287 0.13 21.31 -32.39
C PHE A 287 0.30 20.66 -33.77
N HIS A 288 -0.47 21.11 -34.76
CA HIS A 288 -0.47 20.51 -36.07
C HIS A 288 -0.43 21.56 -37.19
N LYS A 289 0.46 21.34 -38.17
CA LYS A 289 0.36 22.03 -39.43
C LYS A 289 -0.74 21.38 -40.29
N ILE A 290 -1.81 22.17 -40.57
CA ILE A 290 -3.00 21.69 -41.30
C ILE A 290 -3.09 22.28 -42.73
N GLY A 291 -2.16 23.14 -43.12
CA GLY A 291 -2.13 23.76 -44.42
C GLY A 291 -0.78 24.41 -44.69
N ARG A 292 -0.69 25.18 -45.78
CA ARG A 292 0.56 25.90 -46.12
C ARG A 292 0.95 26.93 -45.05
N SER A 293 -0.05 27.70 -44.60
CA SER A 293 0.08 28.78 -43.62
C SER A 293 -0.82 28.60 -42.39
N ARG A 294 -1.48 27.44 -42.25
CA ARG A 294 -2.45 27.15 -41.17
C ARG A 294 -1.91 26.14 -40.18
N TYR A 295 -2.06 26.48 -38.92
CA TYR A 295 -1.60 25.70 -37.79
C TYR A 295 -2.74 25.54 -36.76
N ALA A 296 -3.01 24.36 -36.32
CA ALA A 296 -3.93 24.08 -35.22
C ALA A 296 -3.17 23.95 -33.91
N ILE A 297 -3.68 24.57 -32.86
CA ILE A 297 -3.15 24.54 -31.50
C ILE A 297 -4.30 24.15 -30.60
N ALA A 298 -4.09 23.14 -29.77
CA ALA A 298 -5.11 22.65 -28.85
C ALA A 298 -4.53 22.44 -27.47
N ILE A 299 -5.37 22.64 -26.45
CA ILE A 299 -5.14 22.22 -25.08
C ILE A 299 -6.45 21.67 -24.52
N ALA A 300 -6.36 20.65 -23.72
CA ALA A 300 -7.54 19.99 -23.13
C ALA A 300 -7.21 19.38 -21.77
N ASP A 301 -8.21 19.33 -20.93
CA ASP A 301 -8.22 18.62 -19.68
C ASP A 301 -9.41 17.66 -19.61
N VAL A 302 -9.17 16.42 -19.16
CA VAL A 302 -10.16 15.36 -19.01
C VAL A 302 -10.49 15.21 -17.54
N SER A 303 -11.77 15.38 -17.20
CA SER A 303 -12.26 15.23 -15.84
C SER A 303 -11.86 13.89 -15.21
N GLY A 304 -11.45 13.92 -13.93
CA GLY A 304 -10.98 12.76 -13.19
C GLY A 304 -9.47 12.55 -13.30
N LYS A 305 -8.95 11.54 -12.63
CA LYS A 305 -7.48 11.30 -12.53
C LYS A 305 -7.14 9.85 -12.86
N GLY A 306 -5.89 9.62 -13.22
CA GLY A 306 -5.34 8.29 -13.42
C GLY A 306 -5.68 7.64 -14.76
N VAL A 307 -5.65 6.32 -14.82
CA VAL A 307 -5.76 5.54 -16.07
C VAL A 307 -7.04 5.83 -16.88
N PRO A 308 -8.25 5.95 -16.29
CA PRO A 308 -9.46 6.25 -17.09
C PRO A 308 -9.35 7.59 -17.82
N ALA A 309 -8.89 8.65 -17.16
CA ALA A 309 -8.72 9.97 -17.76
C ALA A 309 -7.66 9.94 -18.88
N SER A 310 -6.53 9.28 -18.65
CA SER A 310 -5.46 9.18 -19.65
C SER A 310 -5.87 8.39 -20.92
N LEU A 311 -6.71 7.36 -20.79
CA LEU A 311 -7.24 6.64 -21.94
C LEU A 311 -8.22 7.51 -22.74
N LEU A 312 -9.11 8.25 -22.07
CA LEU A 312 -10.05 9.15 -22.73
C LEU A 312 -9.31 10.31 -23.41
N MET A 313 -8.26 10.84 -22.77
CA MET A 313 -7.33 11.81 -23.35
C MET A 313 -6.76 11.30 -24.68
N ALA A 314 -6.21 10.08 -24.69
CA ALA A 314 -5.61 9.49 -25.90
C ALA A 314 -6.61 9.32 -27.05
N ILE A 315 -7.84 8.93 -26.72
CA ILE A 315 -8.94 8.81 -27.71
C ILE A 315 -9.30 10.21 -28.23
N CYS A 316 -9.50 11.20 -27.35
CA CYS A 316 -9.84 12.57 -27.73
C CYS A 316 -8.76 13.17 -28.64
N GLN A 317 -7.48 13.06 -28.27
CA GLN A 317 -6.38 13.59 -29.07
C GLN A 317 -6.27 12.91 -30.45
N THR A 318 -6.45 11.59 -30.51
CA THR A 318 -6.42 10.85 -31.79
C THR A 318 -7.53 11.34 -32.73
N ASN A 319 -8.73 11.54 -32.20
CA ASN A 319 -9.87 12.03 -32.96
C ASN A 319 -9.68 13.49 -33.35
N LEU A 320 -9.14 14.33 -32.45
CA LEU A 320 -8.77 15.72 -32.74
C LEU A 320 -7.82 15.79 -33.96
N ARG A 321 -6.74 15.02 -33.94
CA ARG A 321 -5.75 14.94 -35.05
C ARG A 321 -6.40 14.51 -36.37
N HIS A 322 -7.39 13.65 -36.33
CA HIS A 322 -8.11 13.21 -37.51
C HIS A 322 -9.04 14.30 -38.03
N PHE A 323 -9.83 14.93 -37.17
CA PHE A 323 -10.83 15.90 -37.59
C PHE A 323 -10.24 17.23 -38.02
N VAL A 324 -9.22 17.73 -37.34
CA VAL A 324 -8.58 19.02 -37.61
C VAL A 324 -7.99 19.13 -39.03
N LYS A 325 -7.57 18.00 -39.62
CA LYS A 325 -7.02 17.96 -41.00
C LYS A 325 -8.08 18.22 -42.07
N ARG A 326 -9.36 18.00 -41.78
CA ARG A 326 -10.45 18.04 -42.75
C ARG A 326 -11.48 19.12 -42.41
N ALA A 327 -11.41 19.74 -41.26
CA ALA A 327 -12.35 20.74 -40.81
C ALA A 327 -12.02 22.12 -41.38
N HIS A 328 -13.06 22.95 -41.56
CA HIS A 328 -12.94 24.32 -41.97
C HIS A 328 -12.73 25.28 -40.82
N SER A 329 -13.25 24.93 -39.65
CA SER A 329 -13.19 25.78 -38.45
C SER A 329 -13.01 24.97 -37.15
N PRO A 330 -12.58 25.64 -36.04
CA PRO A 330 -12.48 25.00 -34.72
C PRO A 330 -13.79 24.44 -34.20
N SER A 331 -14.92 25.19 -34.30
CA SER A 331 -16.23 24.74 -33.82
C SER A 331 -16.70 23.45 -34.49
N GLU A 332 -16.46 23.31 -35.81
CA GLU A 332 -16.76 22.09 -36.55
C GLU A 332 -16.00 20.87 -35.98
N VAL A 333 -14.77 21.04 -35.56
CA VAL A 333 -13.97 19.96 -34.91
C VAL A 333 -14.57 19.59 -33.56
N LEU A 334 -14.88 20.59 -32.72
CA LEU A 334 -15.46 20.37 -31.40
C LEU A 334 -16.80 19.64 -31.47
N VAL A 335 -17.69 20.02 -32.42
CA VAL A 335 -18.95 19.32 -32.65
C VAL A 335 -18.74 17.88 -33.05
N LYS A 336 -17.79 17.59 -33.93
CA LYS A 336 -17.46 16.21 -34.33
C LYS A 336 -16.88 15.40 -33.16
N LEU A 337 -16.06 16.01 -32.33
CA LEU A 337 -15.51 15.39 -31.13
C LEU A 337 -16.61 15.05 -30.12
N ASN A 338 -17.52 16.02 -29.85
CA ASN A 338 -18.64 15.76 -28.94
C ASN A 338 -19.51 14.61 -29.46
N ARG A 339 -19.85 14.60 -30.74
CA ARG A 339 -20.67 13.56 -31.35
C ARG A 339 -20.05 12.17 -31.26
N ASP A 340 -18.72 12.04 -31.44
CA ASP A 340 -18.02 10.76 -31.41
C ASP A 340 -17.77 10.26 -29.98
N LEU A 341 -17.55 11.17 -29.04
CA LEU A 341 -17.18 10.83 -27.67
C LEU A 341 -18.37 10.72 -26.71
N ASN A 342 -19.41 11.54 -26.87
CA ASN A 342 -20.54 11.61 -25.94
C ASN A 342 -21.24 10.26 -25.70
N GLU A 343 -21.40 9.44 -26.75
CA GLU A 343 -22.02 8.12 -26.64
C GLU A 343 -21.13 7.07 -25.97
N ARG A 344 -19.81 7.32 -25.89
CA ARG A 344 -18.80 6.37 -25.37
C ARG A 344 -18.31 6.73 -23.97
N MET A 345 -18.57 7.97 -23.54
CA MET A 345 -18.14 8.46 -22.24
C MET A 345 -19.13 8.04 -21.15
N ARG A 346 -18.60 7.85 -19.95
CA ARG A 346 -19.40 7.67 -18.75
C ARG A 346 -20.07 9.01 -18.39
N GLN A 347 -21.22 8.96 -17.74
CA GLN A 347 -22.00 10.16 -17.38
C GLN A 347 -21.26 11.13 -16.43
N ASP A 348 -20.24 10.63 -15.72
CA ASP A 348 -19.42 11.39 -14.78
C ASP A 348 -18.13 11.95 -15.39
N MET A 349 -17.91 11.74 -16.70
CA MET A 349 -16.72 12.19 -17.41
C MET A 349 -17.05 13.26 -18.46
N PHE A 350 -16.19 14.24 -18.60
CA PHE A 350 -16.25 15.29 -19.60
C PHE A 350 -14.84 15.75 -19.98
N ILE A 351 -14.73 16.47 -21.07
CA ILE A 351 -13.44 17.02 -21.55
C ILE A 351 -13.61 18.51 -21.78
N THR A 352 -12.77 19.31 -21.15
CA THR A 352 -12.62 20.72 -21.50
C THR A 352 -11.60 20.85 -22.60
N LEU A 353 -11.85 21.67 -23.63
CA LEU A 353 -10.95 21.81 -24.77
C LEU A 353 -10.98 23.22 -25.35
N PHE A 354 -9.80 23.81 -25.57
CA PHE A 354 -9.60 25.00 -26.39
C PHE A 354 -8.92 24.59 -27.70
N LEU A 355 -9.49 25.00 -28.83
CA LEU A 355 -8.91 24.78 -30.15
C LEU A 355 -8.77 26.10 -30.90
N GLY A 356 -7.54 26.45 -31.27
CA GLY A 356 -7.21 27.60 -32.11
C GLY A 356 -6.65 27.17 -33.46
N ILE A 357 -7.01 27.88 -34.52
CA ILE A 357 -6.41 27.76 -35.84
C ILE A 357 -5.77 29.12 -36.20
N VAL A 358 -4.45 29.13 -36.26
CA VAL A 358 -3.66 30.30 -36.71
C VAL A 358 -3.49 30.21 -38.21
N ASP A 359 -3.85 31.28 -38.92
CA ASP A 359 -3.55 31.51 -40.35
C ASP A 359 -2.50 32.61 -40.46
N THR A 360 -1.25 32.24 -40.75
CA THR A 360 -0.12 33.17 -40.76
C THR A 360 -0.15 34.14 -41.96
N ASP A 361 -0.77 33.72 -43.08
CA ASP A 361 -0.93 34.57 -44.28
C ASP A 361 -2.02 35.63 -44.06
N LYS A 362 -3.16 35.19 -43.45
CA LYS A 362 -4.27 36.11 -43.13
C LYS A 362 -4.05 36.90 -41.86
N LYS A 363 -3.05 36.51 -41.06
CA LYS A 363 -2.75 37.08 -39.74
C LYS A 363 -3.95 37.03 -38.78
N THR A 364 -4.61 35.89 -38.73
CA THR A 364 -5.79 35.66 -37.89
C THR A 364 -5.61 34.45 -37.02
N LEU A 365 -6.20 34.50 -35.82
CA LEU A 365 -6.47 33.39 -34.96
C LEU A 365 -8.00 33.17 -34.93
N THR A 366 -8.46 32.02 -35.41
CA THR A 366 -9.84 31.56 -35.24
C THR A 366 -9.85 30.50 -34.13
N TYR A 367 -10.71 30.64 -33.12
CA TYR A 367 -10.74 29.72 -31.99
C TYR A 367 -12.15 29.42 -31.51
N SER A 368 -12.28 28.29 -30.85
CA SER A 368 -13.51 27.88 -30.12
C SER A 368 -13.15 27.20 -28.81
N ARG A 369 -14.02 27.31 -27.83
CA ARG A 369 -13.89 26.71 -26.50
C ARG A 369 -15.01 25.69 -26.26
N ALA A 370 -14.65 24.58 -25.65
CA ALA A 370 -15.56 23.61 -25.06
C ALA A 370 -15.34 23.55 -23.54
N GLY A 371 -15.80 24.55 -22.81
CA GLY A 371 -15.71 24.61 -21.34
C GLY A 371 -14.31 24.80 -20.74
N HIS A 372 -13.28 24.93 -21.55
CA HIS A 372 -11.89 25.07 -21.09
C HIS A 372 -11.56 26.48 -20.58
N GLU A 373 -10.43 26.67 -19.88
CA GLU A 373 -9.91 27.97 -19.49
C GLU A 373 -9.75 28.90 -20.70
N PRO A 374 -9.98 30.23 -20.55
CA PRO A 374 -9.81 31.17 -21.67
C PRO A 374 -8.33 31.29 -22.06
N GLY A 375 -8.06 31.30 -23.37
CA GLY A 375 -6.71 31.61 -23.86
C GLY A 375 -6.33 33.06 -23.57
N LEU A 376 -5.06 33.32 -23.41
CA LEU A 376 -4.50 34.65 -23.21
C LEU A 376 -3.69 35.05 -24.44
N LEU A 377 -4.02 36.21 -25.03
CA LEU A 377 -3.33 36.73 -26.18
C LEU A 377 -2.53 38.00 -25.79
N LEU A 378 -1.21 37.84 -25.77
CA LEU A 378 -0.30 38.95 -25.53
C LEU A 378 -0.11 39.69 -26.82
N ARG A 379 -0.47 40.98 -26.82
CA ARG A 379 -0.27 41.88 -27.95
C ARG A 379 1.13 42.48 -27.93
N SER A 380 1.82 42.42 -29.05
CA SER A 380 3.10 43.11 -29.19
C SER A 380 2.90 44.64 -29.13
N SER A 381 3.42 45.27 -28.10
CA SER A 381 3.39 46.72 -27.96
C SER A 381 4.80 47.29 -28.10
N ALA A 382 4.90 48.51 -28.71
CA ALA A 382 6.15 49.25 -28.79
C ALA A 382 6.56 49.89 -27.44
N GLY A 383 5.83 49.58 -26.34
CA GLY A 383 6.03 50.10 -24.98
C GLY A 383 6.48 49.03 -23.98
N SER A 384 6.68 49.42 -22.73
CA SER A 384 7.30 48.59 -21.69
C SER A 384 6.44 47.48 -21.10
N GLU A 385 5.13 47.43 -21.31
CA GLU A 385 4.22 46.40 -20.81
C GLU A 385 3.39 45.82 -21.97
N ALA A 386 3.26 44.48 -22.00
CA ALA A 386 2.41 43.80 -22.97
C ALA A 386 0.94 43.97 -22.57
N ASN A 387 0.05 44.19 -23.53
CA ASN A 387 -1.39 44.16 -23.28
C ASN A 387 -1.90 42.72 -23.42
N VAL A 388 -2.50 42.19 -22.38
CA VAL A 388 -3.04 40.80 -22.36
C VAL A 388 -4.53 40.84 -22.61
N GLU A 389 -4.97 40.29 -23.73
CA GLU A 389 -6.37 40.11 -24.11
C GLU A 389 -6.84 38.68 -23.71
N THR A 390 -7.95 38.59 -22.97
CA THR A 390 -8.54 37.31 -22.63
C THR A 390 -9.47 36.84 -23.74
N LEU A 391 -9.15 35.70 -24.35
CA LEU A 391 -9.89 35.09 -25.44
C LEU A 391 -11.12 34.35 -24.92
N ARG A 392 -12.22 35.04 -24.73
CA ARG A 392 -13.47 34.50 -24.27
C ARG A 392 -14.25 33.87 -25.42
N GLY A 393 -15.09 32.87 -25.10
CA GLY A 393 -16.01 32.21 -26.05
C GLY A 393 -17.01 31.37 -25.26
N GLU A 394 -18.22 31.24 -25.78
CA GLU A 394 -19.22 30.35 -25.19
C GLU A 394 -18.96 28.91 -25.62
N GLY A 395 -19.23 27.96 -24.72
CA GLY A 395 -19.08 26.54 -24.98
C GLY A 395 -19.17 25.73 -23.68
N MET A 396 -19.73 24.55 -23.75
CA MET A 396 -19.78 23.58 -22.66
C MET A 396 -18.75 22.47 -22.91
N ALA A 397 -18.28 21.80 -21.87
CA ALA A 397 -17.34 20.71 -22.01
C ALA A 397 -17.93 19.57 -22.85
N ILE A 398 -17.07 18.90 -23.60
CA ILE A 398 -17.41 17.74 -24.43
C ILE A 398 -17.95 16.63 -23.53
N GLY A 399 -19.09 16.04 -23.87
CA GLY A 399 -19.74 14.98 -23.09
C GLY A 399 -20.73 15.47 -22.03
N MET A 400 -20.83 16.79 -21.77
CA MET A 400 -21.74 17.33 -20.76
C MET A 400 -23.19 17.49 -21.25
N VAL A 401 -23.37 17.70 -22.55
CA VAL A 401 -24.68 17.98 -23.13
C VAL A 401 -24.93 17.19 -24.42
N PRO A 402 -26.18 16.93 -24.79
CA PRO A 402 -26.52 16.32 -26.07
C PRO A 402 -25.96 17.08 -27.27
N ASN A 403 -25.72 16.39 -28.38
CA ASN A 403 -25.07 16.92 -29.56
C ASN A 403 -25.76 18.16 -30.16
N GLU A 404 -27.08 18.18 -30.15
CA GLU A 404 -27.88 19.26 -30.70
C GLU A 404 -27.64 20.56 -29.91
N LEU A 405 -27.63 20.48 -28.58
CA LEU A 405 -27.41 21.63 -27.73
C LEU A 405 -25.93 22.08 -27.78
N PHE A 406 -25.01 21.14 -27.89
CA PHE A 406 -23.59 21.45 -28.02
C PHE A 406 -23.30 22.23 -29.31
N GLU A 407 -23.95 21.83 -30.44
CA GLU A 407 -23.81 22.49 -31.75
C GLU A 407 -24.40 23.91 -31.76
N GLU A 408 -25.44 24.16 -30.96
CA GLU A 408 -26.05 25.49 -30.82
C GLU A 408 -25.17 26.46 -30.01
N ILE A 409 -24.42 25.96 -29.00
CA ILE A 409 -23.66 26.80 -28.06
C ILE A 409 -22.26 27.08 -28.60
N VAL A 410 -21.59 26.08 -29.17
CA VAL A 410 -20.19 26.24 -29.59
C VAL A 410 -20.12 27.09 -30.85
N SER A 411 -19.25 28.13 -30.82
CA SER A 411 -19.09 29.04 -31.93
C SER A 411 -17.63 29.45 -32.14
N ASP A 412 -17.32 29.84 -33.39
CA ASP A 412 -15.99 30.35 -33.72
C ASP A 412 -15.87 31.85 -33.38
N GLN A 413 -14.77 32.20 -32.75
CA GLN A 413 -14.33 33.58 -32.54
C GLN A 413 -13.11 33.83 -33.39
N ILE A 414 -12.97 35.08 -33.89
CA ILE A 414 -11.84 35.48 -34.75
C ILE A 414 -11.23 36.74 -34.21
N CYS A 415 -9.90 36.74 -34.08
CA CYS A 415 -9.12 37.94 -33.77
C CYS A 415 -7.89 38.04 -34.68
N SER A 416 -7.28 39.21 -34.70
CA SER A 416 -5.98 39.40 -35.38
C SER A 416 -4.87 38.66 -34.63
N PHE A 417 -3.86 38.19 -35.36
CA PHE A 417 -2.66 37.56 -34.78
C PHE A 417 -1.47 38.07 -35.56
N GLU A 418 -0.90 39.18 -35.08
CA GLU A 418 0.13 39.91 -35.77
C GLU A 418 1.55 39.45 -35.32
N LYS A 419 2.55 39.91 -36.06
CA LYS A 419 3.96 39.66 -35.73
C LYS A 419 4.30 40.17 -34.32
N GLY A 420 4.87 39.30 -33.50
CA GLY A 420 5.24 39.54 -32.12
C GLY A 420 4.14 39.18 -31.08
N ASP A 421 2.90 38.96 -31.52
CA ASP A 421 1.84 38.47 -30.65
C ASP A 421 2.16 37.04 -30.16
N ALA A 422 1.74 36.72 -28.93
CA ALA A 422 1.87 35.39 -28.33
C ALA A 422 0.53 34.88 -27.77
N LEU A 423 0.14 33.69 -28.16
CA LEU A 423 -1.00 32.96 -27.60
C LEU A 423 -0.49 32.05 -26.47
N VAL A 424 -1.03 32.20 -25.28
CA VAL A 424 -0.77 31.32 -24.11
C VAL A 424 -2.05 30.60 -23.73
N LEU A 425 -2.02 29.27 -23.76
CA LEU A 425 -3.08 28.42 -23.32
C LEU A 425 -2.59 27.59 -22.12
N PHE A 426 -3.45 27.32 -21.17
CA PHE A 426 -3.11 26.65 -19.92
C PHE A 426 -4.32 25.90 -19.37
N THR A 427 -4.08 24.89 -18.55
CA THR A 427 -5.11 24.16 -17.80
C THR A 427 -5.31 24.78 -16.42
N ASP A 428 -6.42 24.43 -15.76
CA ASP A 428 -6.79 24.94 -14.43
C ASP A 428 -5.72 24.66 -13.36
N GLY A 429 -4.93 23.57 -13.50
CA GLY A 429 -3.79 23.31 -12.63
C GLY A 429 -2.79 24.47 -12.51
N VAL A 430 -2.76 25.41 -13.49
CA VAL A 430 -1.97 26.65 -13.38
C VAL A 430 -2.63 27.63 -12.42
N THR A 431 -3.91 27.90 -12.59
CA THR A 431 -4.65 28.92 -11.81
C THR A 431 -5.07 28.45 -10.44
N GLU A 432 -5.30 27.14 -10.28
CA GLU A 432 -5.66 26.48 -9.03
C GLU A 432 -4.47 26.03 -8.19
N THR A 433 -3.23 26.18 -8.69
CA THR A 433 -2.02 25.94 -7.87
C THR A 433 -2.13 26.72 -6.56
N THR A 434 -2.04 26.02 -5.42
CA THR A 434 -2.17 26.62 -4.09
C THR A 434 -0.82 26.79 -3.39
N ASN A 435 -0.74 27.81 -2.53
CA ASN A 435 0.40 28.04 -1.65
C ASN A 435 0.17 27.43 -0.25
N GLN A 436 1.14 27.56 0.65
CA GLN A 436 1.05 27.10 2.04
C GLN A 436 -0.11 27.73 2.87
N HIS A 437 -0.75 28.79 2.36
CA HIS A 437 -1.90 29.46 2.99
C HIS A 437 -3.24 29.06 2.35
N ASN A 438 -3.23 28.06 1.45
CA ASN A 438 -4.40 27.67 0.65
C ASN A 438 -4.94 28.80 -0.25
N GLU A 439 -4.11 29.72 -0.67
CA GLU A 439 -4.47 30.73 -1.68
C GLU A 439 -4.15 30.19 -3.06
N GLU A 440 -5.08 30.32 -4.01
CA GLU A 440 -4.87 29.96 -5.39
C GLU A 440 -4.01 31.00 -6.13
N TYR A 441 -3.22 30.52 -7.10
CA TYR A 441 -2.43 31.42 -7.97
C TYR A 441 -3.31 32.41 -8.71
N SER A 442 -4.41 31.96 -9.25
CA SER A 442 -5.47 32.70 -9.93
C SER A 442 -5.10 33.28 -11.30
N LEU A 443 -6.13 33.42 -12.16
CA LEU A 443 -6.01 34.03 -13.47
C LEU A 443 -5.45 35.48 -13.43
N SER A 444 -5.77 36.24 -12.39
CA SER A 444 -5.32 37.60 -12.23
C SER A 444 -3.80 37.70 -12.05
N ARG A 445 -3.19 36.81 -11.27
CA ARG A 445 -1.74 36.75 -11.09
C ARG A 445 -1.05 36.31 -12.39
N LEU A 446 -1.63 35.31 -13.08
CA LEU A 446 -1.14 34.86 -14.38
C LEU A 446 -1.08 36.03 -15.40
N ILE A 447 -2.16 36.78 -15.53
CA ILE A 447 -2.22 37.95 -16.41
C ILE A 447 -1.15 38.97 -16.01
N ALA A 448 -1.07 39.34 -14.73
CA ALA A 448 -0.08 40.33 -14.24
C ALA A 448 1.38 39.87 -14.47
N LYS A 449 1.63 38.55 -14.47
CA LYS A 449 2.94 38.01 -14.84
C LYS A 449 3.20 38.14 -16.33
N LEU A 450 2.24 37.75 -17.16
CA LEU A 450 2.36 37.81 -18.61
C LEU A 450 2.57 39.25 -19.12
N GLU A 451 1.93 40.25 -18.50
CA GLU A 451 2.12 41.66 -18.80
C GLU A 451 3.58 42.14 -18.61
N LYS A 452 4.28 41.51 -17.63
CA LYS A 452 5.69 41.80 -17.33
C LYS A 452 6.68 41.01 -18.19
N LEU A 453 6.21 39.90 -18.83
CA LEU A 453 7.04 39.13 -19.72
C LEU A 453 7.23 39.91 -21.02
N GLY A 454 8.39 40.49 -21.19
CA GLY A 454 8.78 41.24 -22.41
C GLY A 454 8.92 40.33 -23.64
N GLY A 455 9.68 40.76 -24.63
CA GLY A 455 10.02 39.95 -25.80
C GLY A 455 10.93 38.76 -25.42
N GLY A 456 10.48 37.51 -25.64
CA GLY A 456 11.26 36.30 -25.42
C GLY A 456 10.87 35.23 -26.42
N THR A 457 11.40 34.02 -26.29
CA THR A 457 10.96 32.82 -27.01
C THR A 457 9.79 32.16 -26.28
N ALA A 458 9.00 31.32 -26.97
CA ALA A 458 7.94 30.53 -26.34
C ALA A 458 8.47 29.68 -25.16
N ASN A 459 9.67 29.13 -25.33
CA ASN A 459 10.36 28.37 -24.27
C ASN A 459 10.64 29.26 -23.03
N SER A 460 11.22 30.44 -23.21
CA SER A 460 11.52 31.32 -22.07
C SER A 460 10.27 31.80 -21.34
N PHE A 461 9.15 31.98 -22.03
CA PHE A 461 7.85 32.27 -21.41
C PHE A 461 7.38 31.15 -20.49
N ASN A 462 7.40 29.92 -20.99
CA ASN A 462 6.97 28.78 -20.21
C ASN A 462 7.88 28.49 -19.01
N ASP A 463 9.19 28.62 -19.16
CA ASP A 463 10.15 28.44 -18.07
C ASP A 463 9.98 29.51 -16.97
N GLU A 464 9.74 30.78 -17.34
CA GLU A 464 9.48 31.84 -16.36
C GLU A 464 8.15 31.67 -15.63
N LEU A 465 7.09 31.21 -16.33
CA LEU A 465 5.80 30.91 -15.70
C LEU A 465 5.91 29.75 -14.71
N LEU A 466 6.57 28.65 -15.11
CA LEU A 466 6.76 27.51 -14.22
C LEU A 466 7.62 27.87 -13.01
N GLY A 467 8.70 28.67 -13.22
CA GLY A 467 9.52 29.12 -12.10
C GLY A 467 8.74 29.97 -11.08
N GLU A 468 7.80 30.79 -11.55
CA GLU A 468 6.94 31.58 -10.67
C GLU A 468 5.89 30.68 -9.93
N LEU A 469 5.29 29.74 -10.64
CA LEU A 469 4.37 28.76 -10.03
C LEU A 469 5.06 27.93 -8.95
N ASP A 470 6.27 27.46 -9.21
CA ASP A 470 7.05 26.70 -8.23
C ASP A 470 7.42 27.57 -7.01
N GLN A 471 7.77 28.83 -7.23
CA GLN A 471 8.05 29.78 -6.15
C GLN A 471 6.79 30.09 -5.32
N PHE A 472 5.63 30.20 -5.97
CA PHE A 472 4.35 30.46 -5.31
C PHE A 472 3.88 29.25 -4.47
N ALA A 473 3.97 28.03 -5.02
CA ALA A 473 3.61 26.80 -4.34
C ALA A 473 4.57 26.46 -3.18
N GLY A 474 5.85 26.80 -3.30
CA GLY A 474 6.87 26.47 -2.30
C GLY A 474 7.05 24.97 -2.13
N GLU A 475 7.09 24.49 -0.86
CA GLU A 475 7.16 23.06 -0.54
C GLU A 475 5.79 22.34 -0.66
N PHE A 476 4.71 23.10 -0.86
CA PHE A 476 3.36 22.58 -1.04
C PHE A 476 3.17 22.16 -2.50
N ASN A 477 3.21 20.86 -2.76
CA ASN A 477 3.18 20.32 -4.13
C ASN A 477 1.89 19.52 -4.43
N ASP A 478 0.76 19.87 -3.77
CA ASP A 478 -0.55 19.28 -4.05
C ASP A 478 -1.27 20.15 -5.10
N ARG A 479 -0.94 19.90 -6.37
CA ARG A 479 -1.52 20.59 -7.53
C ARG A 479 -2.07 19.59 -8.52
N ASP A 480 -3.02 20.00 -9.36
CA ASP A 480 -3.51 19.20 -10.49
C ASP A 480 -2.48 19.15 -11.63
N ASP A 481 -2.82 18.46 -12.72
CA ASP A 481 -1.98 18.45 -13.92
C ASP A 481 -1.76 19.88 -14.40
N VAL A 482 -0.51 20.28 -14.61
CA VAL A 482 -0.16 21.62 -15.11
C VAL A 482 0.29 21.52 -16.56
N THR A 483 -0.50 22.10 -17.45
CA THR A 483 -0.20 22.17 -18.88
C THR A 483 -0.18 23.60 -19.35
N ILE A 484 0.87 24.00 -20.07
CA ILE A 484 1.01 25.32 -20.69
C ILE A 484 1.48 25.11 -22.12
N ILE A 485 0.87 25.77 -23.09
CA ILE A 485 1.37 25.88 -24.46
C ILE A 485 1.40 27.32 -24.89
N THR A 486 2.56 27.78 -25.36
CA THR A 486 2.78 29.11 -25.87
C THR A 486 3.11 29.04 -27.34
N ALA A 487 2.41 29.86 -28.15
CA ALA A 487 2.68 30.02 -29.58
C ALA A 487 2.88 31.49 -29.90
N ARG A 488 4.06 31.87 -30.37
CA ARG A 488 4.44 33.22 -30.71
C ARG A 488 4.59 33.39 -32.21
N LYS A 489 4.06 34.49 -32.77
CA LYS A 489 4.25 34.85 -34.18
C LYS A 489 5.58 35.57 -34.40
N LEU A 490 6.41 35.02 -35.30
CA LEU A 490 7.74 35.51 -35.65
C LEU A 490 7.72 36.64 -36.71
#